data_e9db9fcfebc29d5e07dac85a2411c96c
#
_entry.id   e9db9fcfebc29d5e07dac85a2411c96c
#
_cell.length_a   1.000
_cell.length_b   1.000
_cell.length_c   1.000
_cell.angle_alpha   90.00
_cell.angle_beta   90.00
_cell.angle_gamma   90.00
#
_symmetry.space_group_name_H-M   'P 1'
#
loop_
_entity.id
_entity.type
_entity.pdbx_description
1 polymer ?
#
loop_
_entity_poly.entity_id
_entity_poly.type
_entity_poly.pdbx_seq_one_letter_code
_entity_poly.pdbx_strand_id
1 'polypeptide(L)'
;AKETAWAMAIDSDTQTNAAMEAIGAGFRRCDDPALLRPFVERYHEMLEPVFASRSYAIAERAVKYFYPLDIADAALRDRTRAWLDDHQDAPAGLRRLVIEQLAVVETAVAAQEREGL
;
A
#
# COMPACT_ATOMS: atom_id res chain seq x y z
N ALA A 1 -3.24 1.92 -17.58
CA ALA A 1 -4.16 2.12 -16.47
C ALA A 1 -3.46 2.12 -15.12
N LYS A 2 -2.90 1.00 -14.67
CA LYS A 2 -2.24 0.95 -13.34
C LYS A 2 -1.00 1.84 -13.30
N GLU A 3 -0.19 1.83 -14.33
CA GLU A 3 1.01 2.67 -14.40
C GLU A 3 0.65 4.15 -14.40
N THR A 4 -0.42 4.53 -15.13
CA THR A 4 -0.87 5.91 -15.18
C THR A 4 -1.36 6.38 -13.82
N ALA A 5 -2.16 5.55 -13.14
CA ALA A 5 -2.67 5.87 -11.80
C ALA A 5 -1.51 6.06 -10.81
N TRP A 6 -0.52 5.17 -10.85
CA TRP A 6 0.66 5.28 -10.00
C TRP A 6 1.43 6.58 -10.25
N ALA A 7 1.69 6.88 -11.53
CA ALA A 7 2.42 8.09 -11.90
C ALA A 7 1.69 9.35 -11.46
N MET A 8 0.37 9.40 -11.63
CA MET A 8 -0.42 10.57 -11.24
C MET A 8 -0.41 10.80 -9.72
N ALA A 9 -0.47 9.74 -8.94
CA ALA A 9 -0.62 9.86 -7.49
C ALA A 9 0.72 9.83 -6.75
N ILE A 10 1.59 8.91 -7.11
CA ILE A 10 2.82 8.66 -6.35
C ILE A 10 4.01 9.42 -6.91
N ASP A 11 4.18 9.44 -8.22
CA ASP A 11 5.31 10.11 -8.86
C ASP A 11 5.10 11.61 -9.02
N SER A 12 3.87 12.10 -8.79
CA SER A 12 3.52 13.52 -8.86
C SER A 12 2.99 13.97 -7.50
N ASP A 13 3.22 15.24 -7.14
CA ASP A 13 2.76 15.79 -5.86
C ASP A 13 1.66 16.83 -6.03
N THR A 14 0.91 16.77 -7.14
CA THR A 14 -0.08 17.80 -7.50
C THR A 14 -1.52 17.42 -7.14
N GLN A 15 -1.77 16.25 -6.58
CA GLN A 15 -3.14 15.76 -6.35
C GLN A 15 -3.72 16.25 -5.03
N THR A 16 -5.05 16.49 -5.03
CA THR A 16 -5.80 16.78 -3.80
C THR A 16 -6.07 15.50 -3.01
N ASN A 17 -6.50 15.63 -1.75
CA ASN A 17 -6.88 14.48 -0.93
C ASN A 17 -7.96 13.63 -1.60
N ALA A 18 -9.01 14.28 -2.12
CA ALA A 18 -10.10 13.58 -2.79
C ALA A 18 -9.63 12.85 -4.06
N ALA A 19 -8.73 13.51 -4.82
CA ALA A 19 -8.16 12.89 -6.03
C ALA A 19 -7.31 11.67 -5.67
N MET A 20 -6.53 11.75 -4.60
CA MET A 20 -5.73 10.60 -4.14
C MET A 20 -6.62 9.40 -3.79
N GLU A 21 -7.73 9.63 -3.11
CA GLU A 21 -8.66 8.56 -2.76
C GLU A 21 -9.28 7.93 -4.01
N ALA A 22 -9.72 8.76 -4.95
CA ALA A 22 -10.35 8.28 -6.19
C ALA A 22 -9.35 7.49 -7.06
N ILE A 23 -8.14 8.02 -7.22
CA ILE A 23 -7.10 7.37 -8.02
C ILE A 23 -6.71 6.04 -7.38
N GLY A 24 -6.54 6.02 -6.05
CA GLY A 24 -6.15 4.81 -5.34
C GLY A 24 -7.23 3.74 -5.40
N ALA A 25 -8.50 4.12 -5.25
CA ALA A 25 -9.61 3.18 -5.37
C ALA A 25 -9.64 2.55 -6.77
N GLY A 26 -9.43 3.36 -7.81
CA GLY A 26 -9.33 2.86 -9.18
C GLY A 26 -8.11 1.97 -9.40
N PHE A 27 -6.98 2.35 -8.80
CA PHE A 27 -5.75 1.57 -8.89
C PHE A 27 -5.94 0.14 -8.37
N ARG A 28 -6.60 -0.01 -7.22
CA ARG A 28 -6.81 -1.33 -6.59
C ARG A 28 -7.90 -2.15 -7.27
N ARG A 29 -8.84 -1.47 -7.94
CA ARG A 29 -9.95 -2.16 -8.59
C ARG A 29 -9.46 -2.92 -9.81
N CYS A 30 -9.51 -4.23 -9.77
CA CYS A 30 -9.13 -5.06 -10.91
C CYS A 30 -9.78 -6.42 -10.80
N ASP A 31 -10.08 -7.02 -11.96
CA ASP A 31 -10.64 -8.37 -12.02
C ASP A 31 -9.57 -9.44 -11.75
N ASP A 32 -8.30 -9.08 -12.00
CA ASP A 32 -7.18 -9.99 -11.79
C ASP A 32 -6.19 -9.35 -10.80
N PRO A 33 -6.19 -9.79 -9.53
CA PRO A 33 -5.26 -9.24 -8.54
C PRO A 33 -3.79 -9.37 -8.93
N ALA A 34 -3.44 -10.31 -9.80
CA ALA A 34 -2.05 -10.46 -10.26
C ALA A 34 -1.53 -9.22 -10.97
N LEU A 35 -2.43 -8.35 -11.49
CA LEU A 35 -2.03 -7.08 -12.10
C LEU A 35 -1.39 -6.13 -11.09
N LEU A 36 -1.65 -6.33 -9.80
CA LEU A 36 -1.06 -5.51 -8.74
C LEU A 36 0.33 -6.03 -8.29
N ARG A 37 0.69 -7.26 -8.66
CA ARG A 37 1.94 -7.86 -8.20
C ARG A 37 3.19 -7.00 -8.48
N PRO A 38 3.36 -6.40 -9.67
CA PRO A 38 4.53 -5.57 -9.95
C PRO A 38 4.63 -4.34 -9.04
N PHE A 39 3.53 -3.94 -8.40
CA PHE A 39 3.51 -2.75 -7.56
C PHE A 39 3.84 -3.02 -6.09
N VAL A 40 4.00 -4.29 -5.69
CA VAL A 40 4.31 -4.62 -4.29
C VAL A 40 5.65 -3.99 -3.87
N GLU A 41 6.70 -4.18 -4.67
CA GLU A 41 8.01 -3.58 -4.37
C GLU A 41 7.95 -2.06 -4.47
N ARG A 42 7.32 -1.54 -5.52
CA ARG A 42 7.20 -0.10 -5.72
C ARG A 42 6.47 0.57 -4.56
N TYR A 43 5.45 -0.09 -4.03
CA TYR A 43 4.73 0.41 -2.87
C TYR A 43 5.66 0.59 -1.67
N HIS A 44 6.41 -0.45 -1.33
CA HIS A 44 7.27 -0.40 -0.16
C HIS A 44 8.43 0.59 -0.34
N GLU A 45 8.93 0.72 -1.56
CA GLU A 45 9.99 1.67 -1.86
C GLU A 45 9.54 3.13 -1.77
N MET A 46 8.25 3.43 -2.01
CA MET A 46 7.75 4.81 -1.99
C MET A 46 7.38 5.30 -0.59
N LEU A 47 7.25 4.43 0.39
CA LEU A 47 6.70 4.80 1.70
C LEU A 47 7.46 5.94 2.38
N GLU A 48 8.76 5.82 2.52
CA GLU A 48 9.54 6.87 3.17
C GLU A 48 9.63 8.16 2.34
N PRO A 49 9.94 8.09 1.02
CA PRO A 49 10.01 9.32 0.22
C PRO A 49 8.69 10.08 0.18
N VAL A 50 7.57 9.39 0.03
CA VAL A 50 6.27 10.05 -0.02
C VAL A 50 5.92 10.66 1.34
N PHE A 51 6.15 9.93 2.43
CA PHE A 51 5.87 10.43 3.77
C PHE A 51 6.72 11.65 4.10
N ALA A 52 7.96 11.69 3.63
CA ALA A 52 8.88 12.80 3.87
C ALA A 52 8.56 14.04 3.03
N SER A 53 8.02 13.87 1.82
CA SER A 53 7.88 14.96 0.85
C SER A 53 6.46 15.49 0.66
N ARG A 54 5.44 14.80 1.15
CA ARG A 54 4.04 15.21 0.98
C ARG A 54 3.44 15.62 2.32
N SER A 55 2.30 16.33 2.26
CA SER A 55 1.55 16.60 3.49
C SER A 55 1.13 15.27 4.14
N TYR A 56 0.90 15.28 5.45
CA TYR A 56 0.47 14.07 6.14
C TYR A 56 -0.82 13.51 5.53
N ALA A 57 -1.76 14.40 5.20
CA ALA A 57 -3.04 13.97 4.63
C ALA A 57 -2.86 13.22 3.31
N ILE A 58 -2.00 13.73 2.43
CA ILE A 58 -1.70 13.08 1.15
C ILE A 58 -0.93 11.79 1.38
N ALA A 59 0.09 11.81 2.23
CA ALA A 59 0.90 10.63 2.52
C ALA A 59 0.05 9.51 3.12
N GLU A 60 -0.86 9.84 4.04
CA GLU A 60 -1.78 8.87 4.64
C GLU A 60 -2.60 8.18 3.56
N ARG A 61 -3.13 8.94 2.61
CA ARG A 61 -3.93 8.37 1.53
C ARG A 61 -3.09 7.50 0.59
N ALA A 62 -1.86 7.89 0.31
CA ALA A 62 -0.95 7.07 -0.50
C ALA A 62 -0.72 5.72 0.18
N VAL A 63 -0.43 5.71 1.47
CA VAL A 63 -0.17 4.48 2.23
C VAL A 63 -1.40 3.58 2.26
N LYS A 64 -2.59 4.15 2.46
CA LYS A 64 -3.82 3.38 2.60
C LYS A 64 -4.37 2.89 1.27
N TYR A 65 -4.44 3.77 0.28
CA TYR A 65 -5.18 3.48 -0.94
C TYR A 65 -4.34 2.80 -2.03
N PHE A 66 -3.02 2.88 -1.92
CA PHE A 66 -2.14 2.23 -2.90
C PHE A 66 -1.53 0.93 -2.42
N TYR A 67 -1.86 0.50 -1.21
CA TYR A 67 -1.48 -0.83 -0.74
C TYR A 67 -2.22 -1.87 -1.60
N PRO A 68 -1.51 -2.83 -2.20
CA PRO A 68 -2.14 -3.79 -3.12
C PRO A 68 -2.94 -4.86 -2.37
N LEU A 69 -3.92 -4.41 -1.61
CA LEU A 69 -4.67 -5.24 -0.67
C LEU A 69 -5.45 -6.37 -1.34
N ASP A 70 -5.87 -6.18 -2.59
CA ASP A 70 -6.63 -7.20 -3.31
C ASP A 70 -5.82 -8.47 -3.56
N ILE A 71 -4.49 -8.41 -3.52
CA ILE A 71 -3.66 -9.61 -3.59
C ILE A 71 -3.80 -10.44 -2.31
N ALA A 72 -3.70 -9.80 -1.15
CA ALA A 72 -3.94 -10.35 0.20
C ALA A 72 -3.38 -11.77 0.40
N ASP A 73 -2.12 -11.98 0.05
CA ASP A 73 -1.48 -13.29 0.19
C ASP A 73 -0.29 -13.25 1.15
N ALA A 74 0.29 -14.43 1.42
CA ALA A 74 1.41 -14.56 2.33
C ALA A 74 2.65 -13.78 1.85
N ALA A 75 2.87 -13.68 0.55
CA ALA A 75 4.00 -12.95 0.01
C ALA A 75 3.90 -11.46 0.31
N LEU A 76 2.71 -10.87 0.16
CA LEU A 76 2.46 -9.47 0.51
C LEU A 76 2.65 -9.25 2.02
N ARG A 77 2.06 -10.14 2.84
CA ARG A 77 2.22 -10.09 4.29
C ARG A 77 3.69 -10.09 4.68
N ASP A 78 4.45 -11.02 4.14
CA ASP A 78 5.85 -11.19 4.50
C ASP A 78 6.70 -10.01 4.04
N ARG A 79 6.41 -9.45 2.85
CA ARG A 79 7.11 -8.27 2.36
C ARG A 79 6.88 -7.06 3.27
N THR A 80 5.63 -6.87 3.72
CA THR A 80 5.29 -5.75 4.61
C THR A 80 5.93 -5.93 5.99
N ARG A 81 5.94 -7.14 6.51
CA ARG A 81 6.65 -7.44 7.76
C ARG A 81 8.15 -7.13 7.65
N ALA A 82 8.76 -7.52 6.53
CA ALA A 82 10.18 -7.25 6.29
C ALA A 82 10.46 -5.76 6.24
N TRP A 83 9.58 -4.98 5.60
CA TRP A 83 9.74 -3.52 5.56
C TRP A 83 9.74 -2.94 6.97
N LEU A 84 8.80 -3.37 7.81
CA LEU A 84 8.71 -2.88 9.19
C LEU A 84 9.96 -3.25 9.99
N ASP A 85 10.50 -4.45 9.80
CA ASP A 85 11.71 -4.90 10.48
C ASP A 85 12.94 -4.09 10.04
N ASP A 86 13.00 -3.73 8.76
CA ASP A 86 14.13 -3.00 8.19
C ASP A 86 14.04 -1.49 8.41
N HIS A 87 12.86 -0.98 8.84
CA HIS A 87 12.61 0.45 8.98
C HIS A 87 12.10 0.79 10.37
N GLN A 88 12.76 0.25 11.39
CA GLN A 88 12.38 0.51 12.78
C GLN A 88 12.56 1.98 13.16
N ASP A 89 13.44 2.69 12.46
CA ASP A 89 13.70 4.12 12.69
C ASP A 89 12.80 5.04 11.86
N ALA A 90 11.90 4.49 11.05
CA ALA A 90 10.98 5.29 10.26
C ALA A 90 10.03 6.08 11.18
N PRO A 91 9.46 7.20 10.70
CA PRO A 91 8.52 7.99 11.52
C PRO A 91 7.39 7.14 12.10
N ALA A 92 7.07 7.36 13.37
CA ALA A 92 6.05 6.57 14.07
C ALA A 92 4.69 6.63 13.38
N GLY A 93 4.32 7.78 12.81
CA GLY A 93 3.07 7.92 12.07
C GLY A 93 3.02 7.04 10.82
N LEU A 94 4.13 6.96 10.10
CA LEU A 94 4.22 6.09 8.93
C LEU A 94 4.14 4.63 9.33
N ARG A 95 4.90 4.22 10.34
CA ARG A 95 4.89 2.83 10.83
C ARG A 95 3.49 2.42 11.25
N ARG A 96 2.78 3.29 11.95
CA ARG A 96 1.41 3.01 12.38
C ARG A 96 0.50 2.72 11.20
N LEU A 97 0.57 3.54 10.16
CA LEU A 97 -0.25 3.34 8.95
C LEU A 97 0.07 1.99 8.28
N VAL A 98 1.34 1.65 8.19
CA VAL A 98 1.76 0.38 7.60
C VAL A 98 1.31 -0.80 8.45
N ILE A 99 1.41 -0.70 9.77
CA ILE A 99 0.95 -1.75 10.69
C ILE A 99 -0.55 -1.99 10.53
N GLU A 100 -1.34 -0.91 10.35
CA GLU A 100 -2.78 -1.03 10.13
C GLU A 100 -3.08 -1.80 8.84
N GLN A 101 -2.34 -1.52 7.77
CA GLN A 101 -2.51 -2.25 6.50
C GLN A 101 -2.10 -3.72 6.64
N LEU A 102 -0.99 -3.96 7.33
CA LEU A 102 -0.52 -5.33 7.59
C LEU A 102 -1.57 -6.13 8.35
N ALA A 103 -2.23 -5.54 9.34
CA ALA A 103 -3.24 -6.23 10.13
C ALA A 103 -4.39 -6.74 9.25
N VAL A 104 -4.80 -5.95 8.26
CA VAL A 104 -5.86 -6.36 7.33
C VAL A 104 -5.41 -7.58 6.50
N VAL A 105 -4.20 -7.54 5.97
CA VAL A 105 -3.65 -8.66 5.19
C VAL A 105 -3.46 -9.90 6.07
N GLU A 106 -2.98 -9.73 7.29
CA GLU A 106 -2.79 -10.87 8.21
C GLU A 106 -4.11 -11.56 8.50
N THR A 107 -5.18 -10.79 8.68
CA THR A 107 -6.52 -11.34 8.89
C THR A 107 -7.00 -12.11 7.66
N ALA A 108 -6.80 -11.55 6.48
CA ALA A 108 -7.21 -12.21 5.23
C ALA A 108 -6.43 -13.51 5.00
N VAL A 109 -5.12 -13.50 5.23
CA VAL A 109 -4.28 -14.69 5.06
C VAL A 109 -4.67 -15.77 6.05
N ALA A 110 -4.92 -15.40 7.31
CA ALA A 110 -5.34 -16.36 8.33
C ALA A 110 -6.67 -17.01 7.98
N ALA A 111 -7.62 -16.23 7.42
CA ALA A 111 -8.91 -16.77 6.97
C ALA A 111 -8.72 -17.76 5.82
N GLN A 112 -7.86 -17.43 4.87
CA GLN A 112 -7.56 -18.31 3.73
C GLN A 112 -6.92 -19.63 4.21
N GLU A 113 -6.02 -19.56 5.16
CA GLU A 113 -5.35 -20.74 5.71
C GLU A 113 -6.35 -21.67 6.40
N ARG A 114 -7.32 -21.09 7.13
CA ARG A 114 -8.37 -21.89 7.77
C ARG A 114 -9.28 -22.55 6.76
N GLU A 115 -9.64 -21.83 5.68
CA GLU A 115 -10.49 -22.36 4.64
C GLU A 115 -9.80 -23.39 3.76
N GLY A 116 -8.47 -23.26 3.60
CA GLY A 116 -7.68 -24.19 2.82
C GLY A 116 -7.48 -25.56 3.47
N LEU A 117 -7.91 -25.69 4.69
CA LEU A 117 -7.87 -26.98 5.39
C LEU A 117 -9.08 -27.81 5.07
#